data_052d4227a724518bd5515273681b1733
#
_entry.id   052d4227a724518bd5515273681b1733
#
_cell.length_a   1.000
_cell.length_b   1.000
_cell.length_c   1.000
_cell.angle_alpha   90.00
_cell.angle_beta   90.00
_cell.angle_gamma   90.00
#
_symmetry.space_group_name_H-M   'P 1'
#
loop_
_entity.id
_entity.type
_entity.pdbx_description
1 polymer ?
#
loop_
_entity_poly.entity_id
_entity_poly.type
_entity_poly.pdbx_seq_one_letter_code
_entity_poly.pdbx_strand_id
1 'polypeptide(L)'
;LVCSAEVVKDKIESKEDSLAFSTAIVRKLEKLTNLNKKISFELMANLKDVKDPSKIADHISAQLNISIFEKQKLLEEINLKRRLEKLMEHINNEINVIGVEKRIRGRVKNQMEKTQREYYLNEQLKAIQKELGEIEDGKDETSNLNKAIQKAKMPKEVQKKCMSELNK
;
A
#
# COMPACT_ATOMS: atom_id res chain seq x y z
N LEU A 1 -3.11 41.72 -24.63
CA LEU A 1 -4.16 40.73 -24.80
C LEU A 1 -5.41 41.25 -24.05
N VAL A 2 -6.50 41.52 -24.79
CA VAL A 2 -7.80 41.89 -24.24
C VAL A 2 -8.69 40.64 -24.34
N CYS A 3 -9.23 40.17 -23.22
CA CYS A 3 -10.21 39.06 -23.22
C CYS A 3 -11.57 39.60 -22.80
N SER A 4 -12.65 39.05 -23.36
CA SER A 4 -14.01 39.23 -22.89
C SER A 4 -14.31 38.11 -21.92
N ALA A 5 -14.80 38.43 -20.71
CA ALA A 5 -15.17 37.45 -19.72
C ALA A 5 -16.64 37.63 -19.32
N GLU A 6 -17.36 36.51 -19.24
CA GLU A 6 -18.74 36.45 -18.79
C GLU A 6 -18.82 35.64 -17.49
N VAL A 7 -19.57 36.17 -16.52
CA VAL A 7 -19.75 35.50 -15.23
C VAL A 7 -20.83 34.43 -15.35
N VAL A 8 -20.45 33.18 -15.24
CA VAL A 8 -21.36 32.03 -15.21
C VAL A 8 -21.72 31.70 -13.78
N LYS A 9 -23.03 31.66 -13.48
CA LYS A 9 -23.53 31.29 -12.16
C LYS A 9 -23.82 29.78 -12.07
N ASP A 10 -23.54 29.18 -10.93
CA ASP A 10 -23.85 27.79 -10.68
C ASP A 10 -25.36 27.51 -10.75
N LYS A 11 -25.71 26.38 -11.36
CA LYS A 11 -27.09 25.87 -11.35
C LYS A 11 -27.31 25.05 -10.08
N ILE A 12 -28.14 25.56 -9.18
CA ILE A 12 -28.51 24.91 -7.91
C ILE A 12 -29.94 24.40 -8.02
N GLU A 13 -30.11 23.09 -8.09
CA GLU A 13 -31.43 22.44 -8.17
C GLU A 13 -32.14 22.41 -6.83
N SER A 14 -31.42 22.08 -5.75
CA SER A 14 -31.92 22.09 -4.37
C SER A 14 -30.82 22.60 -3.44
N LYS A 15 -31.15 23.63 -2.64
CA LYS A 15 -30.20 24.17 -1.66
C LYS A 15 -29.96 23.20 -0.49
N GLU A 16 -31.01 22.51 -0.06
CA GLU A 16 -30.96 21.58 1.06
C GLU A 16 -30.10 20.37 0.72
N ASP A 17 -30.31 19.77 -0.46
CA ASP A 17 -29.50 18.65 -0.93
C ASP A 17 -28.04 19.04 -1.10
N SER A 18 -27.77 20.21 -1.70
CA SER A 18 -26.40 20.71 -1.90
C SER A 18 -25.68 20.94 -0.58
N LEU A 19 -26.39 21.41 0.45
CA LEU A 19 -25.84 21.58 1.79
C LEU A 19 -25.57 20.25 2.48
N ALA A 20 -26.48 19.29 2.36
CA ALA A 20 -26.29 17.94 2.89
C ALA A 20 -25.09 17.23 2.24
N PHE A 21 -24.96 17.33 0.90
CA PHE A 21 -23.82 16.79 0.15
C PHE A 21 -22.51 17.46 0.55
N SER A 22 -22.45 18.77 0.65
CA SER A 22 -21.23 19.48 1.05
C SER A 22 -20.78 19.10 2.45
N THR A 23 -21.72 18.94 3.39
CA THR A 23 -21.44 18.47 4.74
C THR A 23 -20.87 17.03 4.74
N ALA A 24 -21.45 16.15 3.91
CA ALA A 24 -20.95 14.78 3.76
C ALA A 24 -19.52 14.74 3.17
N ILE A 25 -19.24 15.62 2.21
CA ILE A 25 -17.91 15.75 1.60
C ILE A 25 -16.88 16.23 2.63
N VAL A 26 -17.21 17.25 3.44
CA VAL A 26 -16.32 17.75 4.50
C VAL A 26 -15.99 16.64 5.50
N ARG A 27 -16.97 15.84 5.93
CA ARG A 27 -16.72 14.68 6.80
C ARG A 27 -15.81 13.61 6.14
N LYS A 28 -15.96 13.38 4.85
CA LYS A 28 -15.09 12.46 4.11
C LYS A 28 -13.68 13.02 3.96
N LEU A 29 -13.56 14.32 3.75
CA LEU A 29 -12.29 15.00 3.69
C LEU A 29 -11.55 14.94 5.04
N GLU A 30 -12.27 15.08 6.16
CA GLU A 30 -11.70 14.87 7.51
C GLU A 30 -11.10 13.46 7.65
N LYS A 31 -11.80 12.42 7.17
CA LYS A 31 -11.26 11.06 7.12
C LYS A 31 -9.98 10.97 6.29
N LEU A 32 -9.98 11.59 5.12
CA LEU A 32 -8.82 11.62 4.22
C LEU A 32 -7.63 12.31 4.89
N THR A 33 -7.85 13.45 5.56
CA THR A 33 -6.83 14.21 6.29
C THR A 33 -6.21 13.38 7.42
N ASN A 34 -7.02 12.63 8.15
CA ASN A 34 -6.54 11.73 9.21
C ASN A 34 -5.72 10.54 8.66
N LEU A 35 -6.00 10.09 7.46
CA LEU A 35 -5.26 9.02 6.79
C LEU A 35 -3.99 9.52 6.12
N ASN A 36 -4.02 10.73 5.58
CA ASN A 36 -2.94 11.36 4.83
C ASN A 36 -2.67 12.76 5.38
N LYS A 37 -1.57 12.92 6.10
CA LYS A 37 -1.13 14.20 6.69
C LYS A 37 -0.75 15.27 5.65
N LYS A 38 -0.93 15.02 4.35
CA LYS A 38 -0.61 15.98 3.29
C LYS A 38 -1.65 17.10 3.17
N ILE A 39 -2.87 16.90 3.66
CA ILE A 39 -3.91 17.92 3.65
C ILE A 39 -3.76 18.76 4.92
N SER A 40 -3.67 20.09 4.76
CA SER A 40 -3.45 21.02 5.85
C SER A 40 -4.65 21.04 6.81
N PHE A 41 -4.36 21.01 8.10
CA PHE A 41 -5.37 21.15 9.15
C PHE A 41 -6.07 22.53 9.11
N GLU A 42 -5.34 23.55 8.64
CA GLU A 42 -5.82 24.92 8.45
C GLU A 42 -6.92 25.00 7.40
N LEU A 43 -6.83 24.19 6.33
CA LEU A 43 -7.88 24.05 5.34
C LEU A 43 -9.18 23.56 5.96
N MET A 44 -9.10 22.56 6.84
CA MET A 44 -10.29 22.02 7.52
C MET A 44 -10.96 23.03 8.45
N ALA A 45 -10.16 23.88 9.11
CA ALA A 45 -10.70 24.96 9.93
C ALA A 45 -11.46 25.98 9.06
N ASN A 46 -10.85 26.41 7.95
CA ASN A 46 -11.46 27.37 7.03
C ASN A 46 -12.75 26.85 6.38
N LEU A 47 -12.80 25.53 6.05
CA LEU A 47 -14.01 24.93 5.44
C LEU A 47 -15.20 24.86 6.39
N LYS A 48 -14.99 24.80 7.70
CA LYS A 48 -16.09 24.78 8.70
C LYS A 48 -16.86 26.09 8.76
N ASP A 49 -16.20 27.19 8.44
CA ASP A 49 -16.81 28.53 8.48
C ASP A 49 -17.52 28.89 7.16
N VAL A 50 -17.27 28.14 6.08
CA VAL A 50 -17.91 28.38 4.79
C VAL A 50 -19.25 27.69 4.71
N LYS A 51 -20.31 28.49 4.56
CA LYS A 51 -21.71 28.00 4.44
C LYS A 51 -22.16 27.77 2.99
N ASP A 52 -21.40 28.29 2.02
CA ASP A 52 -21.76 28.21 0.60
C ASP A 52 -21.22 26.90 0.01
N PRO A 53 -22.08 25.95 -0.42
CA PRO A 53 -21.64 24.67 -0.98
C PRO A 53 -20.77 24.81 -2.23
N SER A 54 -20.98 25.88 -3.04
CA SER A 54 -20.17 26.13 -4.22
C SER A 54 -18.72 26.45 -3.83
N LYS A 55 -18.53 27.37 -2.86
CA LYS A 55 -17.20 27.72 -2.36
C LYS A 55 -16.50 26.54 -1.68
N ILE A 56 -17.26 25.70 -0.97
CA ILE A 56 -16.73 24.46 -0.38
C ILE A 56 -16.19 23.56 -1.49
N ALA A 57 -16.96 23.37 -2.57
CA ALA A 57 -16.53 22.55 -3.71
C ALA A 57 -15.25 23.08 -4.34
N ASP A 58 -15.14 24.37 -4.55
CA ASP A 58 -13.97 25.00 -5.17
C ASP A 58 -12.72 24.90 -4.29
N HIS A 59 -12.84 25.14 -2.99
CA HIS A 59 -11.73 25.01 -2.04
C HIS A 59 -11.21 23.57 -1.96
N ILE A 60 -12.11 22.60 -1.95
CA ILE A 60 -11.74 21.18 -1.91
C ILE A 60 -11.08 20.76 -3.23
N SER A 61 -11.64 21.16 -4.38
CA SER A 61 -11.10 20.85 -5.71
C SER A 61 -9.66 21.35 -5.88
N ALA A 62 -9.37 22.53 -5.34
CA ALA A 62 -8.01 23.11 -5.39
C ALA A 62 -6.98 22.24 -4.64
N GLN A 63 -7.39 21.63 -3.52
CA GLN A 63 -6.50 20.89 -2.61
C GLN A 63 -6.37 19.38 -2.92
N LEU A 64 -7.32 18.82 -3.68
CA LEU A 64 -7.26 17.42 -4.06
C LEU A 64 -6.07 17.17 -4.99
N ASN A 65 -5.41 16.03 -4.75
CA ASN A 65 -4.28 15.58 -5.59
C ASN A 65 -4.79 14.83 -6.83
N ILE A 66 -5.55 15.54 -7.67
CA ILE A 66 -6.07 15.04 -8.94
C ILE A 66 -5.37 15.75 -10.11
N SER A 67 -5.43 15.18 -11.29
CA SER A 67 -4.83 15.74 -12.49
C SER A 67 -5.43 17.12 -12.85
N ILE A 68 -4.65 17.95 -13.53
CA ILE A 68 -5.12 19.25 -14.00
C ILE A 68 -6.36 19.11 -14.89
N PHE A 69 -6.40 18.05 -15.71
CA PHE A 69 -7.54 17.75 -16.56
C PHE A 69 -8.82 17.44 -15.78
N GLU A 70 -8.71 16.73 -14.67
CA GLU A 70 -9.84 16.46 -13.78
C GLU A 70 -10.28 17.71 -13.02
N LYS A 71 -9.33 18.56 -12.58
CA LYS A 71 -9.65 19.87 -12.00
C LYS A 71 -10.41 20.75 -13.00
N GLN A 72 -9.98 20.75 -14.25
CA GLN A 72 -10.66 21.50 -15.31
C GLN A 72 -12.08 20.99 -15.54
N LYS A 73 -12.30 19.68 -15.57
CA LYS A 73 -13.65 19.10 -15.67
C LYS A 73 -14.56 19.47 -14.49
N LEU A 74 -14.01 19.62 -13.30
CA LEU A 74 -14.78 20.07 -12.13
C LEU A 74 -15.16 21.53 -12.26
N LEU A 75 -14.27 22.40 -12.79
CA LEU A 75 -14.53 23.81 -13.05
C LEU A 75 -15.57 24.02 -14.16
N GLU A 76 -15.56 23.20 -15.19
CA GLU A 76 -16.52 23.24 -16.31
C GLU A 76 -17.93 22.76 -15.91
N GLU A 77 -18.05 22.01 -14.81
CA GLU A 77 -19.34 21.52 -14.35
C GLU A 77 -20.14 22.61 -13.64
N ILE A 78 -21.09 23.20 -14.35
CA ILE A 78 -21.95 24.29 -13.88
C ILE A 78 -23.02 23.75 -12.88
N ASN A 79 -23.43 22.48 -13.02
CA ASN A 79 -24.38 21.88 -12.09
C ASN A 79 -23.68 21.53 -10.77
N LEU A 80 -24.01 22.27 -9.71
CA LEU A 80 -23.39 22.13 -8.41
C LEU A 80 -23.51 20.71 -7.83
N LYS A 81 -24.68 20.08 -7.98
CA LYS A 81 -24.90 18.71 -7.50
C LYS A 81 -23.95 17.73 -8.18
N ARG A 82 -23.84 17.77 -9.50
CA ARG A 82 -22.93 16.91 -10.27
C ARG A 82 -21.46 17.17 -9.91
N ARG A 83 -21.09 18.42 -9.69
CA ARG A 83 -19.75 18.80 -9.24
C ARG A 83 -19.42 18.20 -7.88
N LEU A 84 -20.36 18.28 -6.93
CA LEU A 84 -20.22 17.67 -5.60
C LEU A 84 -20.15 16.12 -5.66
N GLU A 85 -20.96 15.50 -6.52
CA GLU A 85 -20.92 14.03 -6.74
C GLU A 85 -19.56 13.59 -7.27
N LYS A 86 -19.02 14.26 -8.29
CA LYS A 86 -17.66 13.97 -8.82
C LYS A 86 -16.58 14.17 -7.76
N LEU A 87 -16.67 15.22 -6.95
CA LEU A 87 -15.76 15.45 -5.82
C LEU A 87 -15.81 14.32 -4.80
N MET A 88 -17.00 13.87 -4.45
CA MET A 88 -17.19 12.76 -3.52
C MET A 88 -16.55 11.47 -4.07
N GLU A 89 -16.68 11.23 -5.36
CA GLU A 89 -16.05 10.09 -6.04
C GLU A 89 -14.51 10.16 -5.96
N HIS A 90 -13.92 11.30 -6.29
CA HIS A 90 -12.47 11.50 -6.19
C HIS A 90 -11.95 11.28 -4.76
N ILE A 91 -12.64 11.85 -3.75
CA ILE A 91 -12.26 11.67 -2.34
C ILE A 91 -12.36 10.19 -1.92
N ASN A 92 -13.42 9.48 -2.32
CA ASN A 92 -13.58 8.07 -2.00
C ASN A 92 -12.47 7.22 -2.66
N ASN A 93 -12.13 7.51 -3.91
CA ASN A 93 -11.06 6.82 -4.62
C ASN A 93 -9.71 7.04 -3.91
N GLU A 94 -9.40 8.26 -3.48
CA GLU A 94 -8.16 8.55 -2.77
C GLU A 94 -8.10 7.85 -1.40
N ILE A 95 -9.20 7.83 -0.65
CA ILE A 95 -9.30 7.06 0.61
C ILE A 95 -9.04 5.57 0.36
N ASN A 96 -9.61 5.01 -0.70
CA ASN A 96 -9.42 3.59 -1.06
C ASN A 96 -7.96 3.29 -1.42
N VAL A 97 -7.32 4.15 -2.23
CA VAL A 97 -5.91 4.01 -2.61
C VAL A 97 -5.02 4.01 -1.37
N ILE A 98 -5.18 4.98 -0.47
CA ILE A 98 -4.42 5.06 0.77
C ILE A 98 -4.64 3.81 1.65
N GLY A 99 -5.88 3.33 1.71
CA GLY A 99 -6.22 2.10 2.44
C GLY A 99 -5.50 0.87 1.88
N VAL A 100 -5.40 0.76 0.56
CA VAL A 100 -4.65 -0.32 -0.11
C VAL A 100 -3.15 -0.18 0.12
N GLU A 101 -2.59 1.02 -0.03
CA GLU A 101 -1.17 1.28 0.25
C GLU A 101 -0.77 0.92 1.67
N LYS A 102 -1.59 1.31 2.67
CA LYS A 102 -1.36 0.99 4.07
C LYS A 102 -1.34 -0.52 4.31
N ARG A 103 -2.25 -1.24 3.63
CA ARG A 103 -2.34 -2.71 3.71
C ARG A 103 -1.12 -3.39 3.09
N ILE A 104 -0.67 -2.89 1.93
CA ILE A 104 0.54 -3.39 1.25
C ILE A 104 1.77 -3.15 2.12
N ARG A 105 1.95 -1.94 2.64
CA ARG A 105 3.08 -1.61 3.54
C ARG A 105 3.10 -2.50 4.78
N GLY A 106 1.93 -2.77 5.38
CA GLY A 106 1.82 -3.69 6.51
C GLY A 106 2.26 -5.11 6.16
N ARG A 107 1.82 -5.63 5.02
CA ARG A 107 2.24 -6.97 4.54
C ARG A 107 3.74 -7.05 4.27
N VAL A 108 4.29 -6.05 3.58
CA VAL A 108 5.73 -5.99 3.28
C VAL A 108 6.54 -5.94 4.57
N LYS A 109 6.14 -5.10 5.53
CA LYS A 109 6.79 -5.01 6.84
C LYS A 109 6.79 -6.35 7.56
N ASN A 110 5.63 -7.00 7.65
CA ASN A 110 5.51 -8.31 8.31
C ASN A 110 6.36 -9.39 7.61
N GLN A 111 6.41 -9.37 6.28
CA GLN A 111 7.24 -10.30 5.51
C GLN A 111 8.73 -10.06 5.76
N MET A 112 9.16 -8.81 5.78
CA MET A 112 10.56 -8.45 6.08
C MET A 112 10.94 -8.89 7.49
N GLU A 113 10.10 -8.61 8.50
CA GLU A 113 10.34 -9.04 9.88
C GLU A 113 10.45 -10.55 10.00
N LYS A 114 9.59 -11.30 9.29
CA LYS A 114 9.64 -12.76 9.24
C LYS A 114 10.95 -13.27 8.63
N THR A 115 11.32 -12.75 7.46
CA THR A 115 12.55 -13.14 6.76
C THR A 115 13.79 -12.80 7.60
N GLN A 116 13.81 -11.63 8.24
CA GLN A 116 14.93 -11.24 9.10
C GLN A 116 15.06 -12.15 10.33
N ARG A 117 13.93 -12.56 10.92
CA ARG A 117 13.92 -13.52 12.03
C ARG A 117 14.38 -14.90 11.59
N GLU A 118 13.93 -15.38 10.43
CA GLU A 118 14.38 -16.65 9.85
C GLU A 118 15.89 -16.64 9.57
N TYR A 119 16.41 -15.55 9.00
CA TYR A 119 17.84 -15.38 8.79
C TYR A 119 18.62 -15.44 10.11
N TYR A 120 18.19 -14.69 11.12
CA TYR A 120 18.84 -14.68 12.44
C TYR A 120 18.85 -16.07 13.11
N LEU A 121 17.74 -16.79 13.05
CA LEU A 121 17.65 -18.15 13.59
C LEU A 121 18.56 -19.13 12.85
N ASN A 122 18.64 -19.01 11.52
CA ASN A 122 19.54 -19.83 10.73
C ASN A 122 21.02 -19.55 11.03
N GLU A 123 21.40 -18.30 11.24
CA GLU A 123 22.76 -17.96 11.64
C GLU A 123 23.08 -18.46 13.07
N GLN A 124 22.15 -18.35 14.01
CA GLN A 124 22.31 -18.96 15.34
C GLN A 124 22.48 -20.49 15.25
N LEU A 125 21.67 -21.15 14.43
CA LEU A 125 21.76 -22.59 14.24
C LEU A 125 23.12 -23.00 13.67
N LYS A 126 23.64 -22.27 12.68
CA LYS A 126 24.98 -22.49 12.12
C LYS A 126 26.07 -22.26 13.16
N ALA A 127 25.95 -21.22 14.01
CA ALA A 127 26.93 -20.96 15.06
C ALA A 127 26.94 -22.09 16.11
N ILE A 128 25.76 -22.52 16.55
CA ILE A 128 25.63 -23.65 17.49
C ILE A 128 26.20 -24.94 16.89
N GLN A 129 25.88 -25.24 15.62
CA GLN A 129 26.41 -26.41 14.94
C GLN A 129 27.94 -26.37 14.83
N LYS A 130 28.50 -25.17 14.60
CA LYS A 130 29.96 -25.00 14.55
C LYS A 130 30.63 -25.19 15.92
N GLU A 131 30.00 -24.71 16.99
CA GLU A 131 30.47 -24.91 18.36
C GLU A 131 30.37 -26.38 18.79
N LEU A 132 29.36 -27.11 18.33
CA LEU A 132 29.18 -28.54 18.60
C LEU A 132 30.09 -29.45 17.72
N GLY A 133 30.86 -28.89 16.81
CA GLY A 133 31.79 -29.66 15.94
C GLY A 133 31.08 -30.48 14.85
N GLU A 134 29.77 -30.37 14.69
CA GLU A 134 28.99 -31.22 13.79
C GLU A 134 29.05 -30.82 12.29
N ILE A 135 29.64 -29.65 11.95
CA ILE A 135 29.55 -29.14 10.59
C ILE A 135 30.76 -29.46 9.71
N GLU A 136 31.96 -29.59 10.28
CA GLU A 136 33.16 -29.84 9.43
C GLU A 136 33.41 -31.33 9.17
N ASP A 137 33.09 -32.23 10.13
CA ASP A 137 33.32 -33.65 9.97
C ASP A 137 32.20 -34.38 9.19
N GLY A 138 30.92 -34.06 9.41
CA GLY A 138 29.82 -34.83 8.84
C GLY A 138 29.64 -34.73 7.32
N LYS A 139 29.91 -33.55 6.72
CA LYS A 139 29.83 -33.40 5.23
C LYS A 139 31.02 -33.97 4.51
N ASP A 140 32.20 -33.92 5.11
CA ASP A 140 33.39 -34.53 4.53
C ASP A 140 33.38 -36.07 4.72
N GLU A 141 32.92 -36.60 5.87
CA GLU A 141 32.77 -38.01 6.09
C GLU A 141 31.73 -38.65 5.18
N THR A 142 30.52 -38.11 5.07
CA THR A 142 29.50 -38.64 4.14
C THR A 142 29.90 -38.52 2.69
N SER A 143 30.59 -37.46 2.28
CA SER A 143 31.14 -37.30 0.94
C SER A 143 32.29 -38.32 0.68
N ASN A 144 33.15 -38.52 1.66
CA ASN A 144 34.25 -39.48 1.55
C ASN A 144 33.77 -40.92 1.56
N LEU A 145 32.76 -41.28 2.40
CA LEU A 145 32.07 -42.56 2.41
C LEU A 145 31.36 -42.83 1.07
N ASN A 146 30.68 -41.83 0.50
CA ASN A 146 30.03 -41.92 -0.80
C ASN A 146 31.06 -42.25 -1.92
N LYS A 147 32.21 -41.57 -1.93
CA LYS A 147 33.31 -41.82 -2.86
C LYS A 147 33.93 -43.20 -2.64
N ALA A 148 34.04 -43.64 -1.38
CA ALA A 148 34.57 -44.98 -1.05
C ALA A 148 33.63 -46.10 -1.52
N ILE A 149 32.30 -45.94 -1.31
CA ILE A 149 31.29 -46.90 -1.79
C ILE A 149 31.32 -47.01 -3.32
N GLN A 150 31.48 -45.88 -4.03
CA GLN A 150 31.61 -45.90 -5.51
C GLN A 150 32.93 -46.56 -6.00
N LYS A 151 34.04 -46.34 -5.30
CA LYS A 151 35.33 -46.91 -5.63
C LYS A 151 35.43 -48.42 -5.32
N ALA A 152 34.68 -48.93 -4.36
CA ALA A 152 34.75 -50.32 -3.90
C ALA A 152 34.17 -51.34 -4.89
N LYS A 153 33.60 -50.93 -6.05
CA LYS A 153 33.06 -51.80 -7.12
C LYS A 153 32.18 -52.96 -6.60
N MET A 154 31.33 -52.66 -5.58
CA MET A 154 30.46 -53.66 -4.96
C MET A 154 29.33 -54.10 -5.92
N PRO A 155 28.72 -55.31 -5.72
CA PRO A 155 27.50 -55.70 -6.44
C PRO A 155 26.39 -54.67 -6.23
N LYS A 156 25.58 -54.44 -7.30
CA LYS A 156 24.56 -53.37 -7.34
C LYS A 156 23.57 -53.40 -6.18
N GLU A 157 23.24 -54.59 -5.66
CA GLU A 157 22.31 -54.73 -4.54
C GLU A 157 22.93 -54.26 -3.21
N VAL A 158 24.20 -54.54 -2.99
CA VAL A 158 24.94 -54.13 -1.79
C VAL A 158 25.18 -52.63 -1.82
N GLN A 159 25.54 -52.10 -2.99
CA GLN A 159 25.71 -50.63 -3.17
C GLN A 159 24.42 -49.84 -2.87
N LYS A 160 23.25 -50.33 -3.33
CA LYS A 160 21.97 -49.70 -2.99
C LYS A 160 21.68 -49.71 -1.51
N LYS A 161 21.97 -50.81 -0.79
CA LYS A 161 21.79 -50.89 0.65
C LYS A 161 22.72 -49.93 1.40
N CYS A 162 23.99 -49.86 1.03
CA CYS A 162 24.95 -48.94 1.64
C CYS A 162 24.53 -47.47 1.42
N MET A 163 24.07 -47.10 0.21
CA MET A 163 23.58 -45.78 -0.11
C MET A 163 22.29 -45.42 0.70
N SER A 164 21.40 -46.39 0.90
CA SER A 164 20.17 -46.15 1.70
C SER A 164 20.47 -45.98 3.18
N GLU A 165 21.49 -46.59 3.74
CA GLU A 165 21.91 -46.40 5.13
C GLU A 165 22.69 -45.08 5.31
N LEU A 166 23.46 -44.66 4.33
CA LEU A 166 24.22 -43.42 4.36
C LEU A 166 23.31 -42.17 4.32
N ASN A 167 22.08 -42.30 3.77
CA ASN A 167 21.10 -41.22 3.64
C ASN A 167 20.04 -41.19 4.77
N LYS A 168 20.18 -42.05 5.80
CA LYS A 168 19.36 -42.02 7.01
C LYS A 168 19.95 -41.10 8.05
#